data_ef03f4e758f6638e375c4cbe30961e08
#
_entry.id   ef03f4e758f6638e375c4cbe30961e08
#
_cell.length_a   1.000
_cell.length_b   1.000
_cell.length_c   1.000
_cell.angle_alpha   90.00
_cell.angle_beta   90.00
_cell.angle_gamma   90.00
#
_symmetry.space_group_name_H-M   'P 1'
#
loop_
_entity.id
_entity.type
_entity.pdbx_description
1 polymer ?
#
loop_
_entity_poly.entity_id
_entity_poly.type
_entity_poly.pdbx_seq_one_letter_code
_entity_poly.pdbx_strand_id
1 'polypeptide(L)'
;MKRRIACVVLMALLYAVMASGTALAQVNWMQFKGAEIRFLMNKHPFTSYIEPKVAEFEKLTGVKVVMEVFPEDQYRNKRTIELNAGGKIDGYMIMPGQDKLYYWKAGWLQPLDDFIKDSKLTEAGWDPKDFFASFTKAASADGKQLGVVINTETSLLAYRKDLFGRFNVKVPATMKELEETAKFFHGKEVDGKKMVGITLRGKGAAATSQWVDFLYSFGGSWTNAQGKSNLAAPGSIASFKFYGDLLRNYGPEGGTMLHWAESTSAFMEGKAAMIYDANVFKSLYENPKESKVAGKVGYAVIPAGPAGSVPHVSNWSLAINKNSPADRQKAAWLFIQWATNKQNALGALLAGVPAGRASAWNSAEYKAGDKQPDWTANTQKSFELGQPQWNPPVINVPEIRDITGQVIVEAIQGKDVEAAAKKAAELMDKKMEI
;
A
#
# COMPACT_ATOMS: atom_id res chain seq x y z
N MET A 1 72.17 4.80 18.02
CA MET A 1 71.55 3.97 16.99
C MET A 1 70.43 3.05 17.47
N LYS A 2 70.53 2.44 18.65
CA LYS A 2 69.49 1.46 19.18
C LYS A 2 68.12 2.09 19.48
N ARG A 3 67.97 3.39 19.81
CA ARG A 3 66.68 4.03 20.06
C ARG A 3 65.90 4.44 18.81
N ARG A 4 66.55 4.63 17.65
CA ARG A 4 65.87 4.96 16.39
C ARG A 4 65.27 3.72 15.70
N ILE A 5 65.80 2.55 15.93
CA ILE A 5 65.30 1.28 15.36
C ILE A 5 64.02 0.85 16.05
N ALA A 6 63.89 1.07 17.38
CA ALA A 6 62.70 0.71 18.17
C ALA A 6 61.47 1.54 17.76
N CYS A 7 61.63 2.84 17.41
CA CYS A 7 60.50 3.67 16.95
C CYS A 7 59.99 3.31 15.54
N VAL A 8 60.86 2.86 14.64
CA VAL A 8 60.44 2.47 13.28
C VAL A 8 59.72 1.13 13.29
N VAL A 9 60.13 0.16 14.16
CA VAL A 9 59.44 -1.10 14.31
C VAL A 9 58.07 -0.92 15.00
N LEU A 10 57.94 0.00 15.96
CA LEU A 10 56.63 0.31 16.60
C LEU A 10 55.66 1.01 15.66
N MET A 11 56.13 1.93 14.76
CA MET A 11 55.28 2.53 13.74
C MET A 11 54.85 1.54 12.64
N ALA A 12 55.71 0.59 12.26
CA ALA A 12 55.34 -0.47 11.31
C ALA A 12 54.31 -1.43 11.88
N LEU A 13 54.37 -1.76 13.18
CA LEU A 13 53.34 -2.56 13.87
C LEU A 13 52.02 -1.83 14.08
N LEU A 14 52.03 -0.49 14.32
CA LEU A 14 50.79 0.32 14.35
C LEU A 14 50.14 0.46 12.98
N TYR A 15 50.91 0.51 11.89
CA TYR A 15 50.35 0.53 10.53
C TYR A 15 49.79 -0.84 10.09
N ALA A 16 50.33 -1.93 10.57
CA ALA A 16 49.83 -3.30 10.30
C ALA A 16 48.52 -3.58 11.07
N VAL A 17 48.28 -2.97 12.24
CA VAL A 17 47.05 -3.14 13.02
C VAL A 17 45.90 -2.27 12.49
N MET A 18 46.17 -1.16 11.78
CA MET A 18 45.15 -0.35 11.14
C MET A 18 44.72 -0.88 9.74
N ALA A 19 45.42 -1.84 9.17
CA ALA A 19 45.08 -2.46 7.88
C ALA A 19 44.19 -3.71 7.98
N SER A 20 43.88 -4.18 9.20
CA SER A 20 42.85 -5.20 9.41
C SER A 20 41.43 -4.58 9.54
N GLY A 21 41.12 -3.61 8.67
CA GLY A 21 39.73 -3.31 8.36
C GLY A 21 39.12 -4.59 7.83
N THR A 22 38.21 -5.20 8.59
CA THR A 22 37.35 -6.27 8.10
C THR A 22 36.75 -5.78 6.79
N ALA A 23 37.28 -6.28 5.67
CA ALA A 23 36.64 -6.10 4.37
C ALA A 23 35.24 -6.68 4.54
N LEU A 24 34.22 -5.81 4.72
CA LEU A 24 32.83 -6.22 4.71
C LEU A 24 32.65 -7.01 3.41
N ALA A 25 32.26 -8.28 3.54
CA ALA A 25 32.06 -9.14 2.39
C ALA A 25 31.08 -8.44 1.45
N GLN A 26 31.58 -8.00 0.31
CA GLN A 26 30.75 -7.37 -0.71
C GLN A 26 29.91 -8.46 -1.38
N VAL A 27 28.60 -8.23 -1.50
CA VAL A 27 27.68 -9.17 -2.17
C VAL A 27 28.15 -9.39 -3.60
N ASN A 28 28.35 -10.66 -3.96
CA ASN A 28 28.55 -11.01 -5.36
C ASN A 28 27.20 -11.04 -6.09
N TRP A 29 26.84 -9.97 -6.73
CA TRP A 29 25.59 -9.85 -7.47
C TRP A 29 25.46 -10.86 -8.61
N MET A 30 26.56 -11.36 -9.16
CA MET A 30 26.61 -12.36 -10.25
C MET A 30 26.54 -13.81 -9.76
N GLN A 31 26.38 -14.07 -8.45
CA GLN A 31 26.43 -15.42 -7.87
C GLN A 31 25.35 -16.38 -8.40
N PHE A 32 24.27 -15.86 -8.99
CA PHE A 32 23.19 -16.64 -9.60
C PHE A 32 23.04 -16.34 -11.11
N LYS A 33 24.13 -15.91 -11.78
CA LYS A 33 24.13 -15.63 -13.21
C LYS A 33 23.60 -16.83 -14.02
N GLY A 34 22.67 -16.54 -14.93
CA GLY A 34 22.01 -17.55 -15.77
C GLY A 34 20.74 -18.15 -15.17
N ALA A 35 20.43 -17.83 -13.88
CA ALA A 35 19.14 -18.18 -13.30
C ALA A 35 18.01 -17.36 -13.94
N GLU A 36 16.81 -17.95 -13.97
CA GLU A 36 15.57 -17.25 -14.30
C GLU A 36 14.65 -17.28 -13.08
N ILE A 37 14.13 -16.13 -12.66
CA ILE A 37 13.17 -16.00 -11.58
C ILE A 37 11.87 -15.41 -12.12
N ARG A 38 10.75 -15.87 -11.57
CA ARG A 38 9.41 -15.47 -11.96
C ARG A 38 8.71 -14.73 -10.82
N PHE A 39 8.35 -13.46 -11.06
CA PHE A 39 7.62 -12.62 -10.12
C PHE A 39 6.20 -12.37 -10.60
N LEU A 40 5.23 -12.65 -9.74
CA LEU A 40 3.83 -12.30 -9.97
C LEU A 40 3.53 -10.96 -9.28
N MET A 41 3.09 -9.98 -10.05
CA MET A 41 2.92 -8.60 -9.62
C MET A 41 1.50 -8.10 -9.85
N ASN A 42 0.99 -7.33 -8.91
CA ASN A 42 -0.21 -6.52 -9.10
C ASN A 42 0.10 -5.33 -10.04
N LYS A 43 -0.84 -4.96 -10.91
CA LYS A 43 -0.77 -3.70 -11.67
C LYS A 43 -0.95 -2.52 -10.71
N HIS A 44 0.13 -2.12 -10.09
CA HIS A 44 0.23 -1.16 -8.99
C HIS A 44 1.22 -0.05 -9.35
N PRO A 45 1.10 1.19 -8.85
CA PRO A 45 2.07 2.26 -9.11
C PRO A 45 3.53 1.88 -8.85
N PHE A 46 3.82 1.10 -7.79
CA PHE A 46 5.17 0.58 -7.56
C PHE A 46 5.63 -0.33 -8.71
N THR A 47 4.77 -1.22 -9.19
CA THR A 47 5.09 -2.10 -10.32
C THR A 47 5.39 -1.28 -11.57
N SER A 48 4.57 -0.28 -11.88
CA SER A 48 4.79 0.62 -13.02
C SER A 48 6.09 1.42 -12.90
N TYR A 49 6.57 1.70 -11.68
CA TYR A 49 7.85 2.36 -11.42
C TYR A 49 9.04 1.42 -11.61
N ILE A 50 8.95 0.16 -11.11
CA ILE A 50 10.11 -0.76 -11.06
C ILE A 50 10.27 -1.59 -12.34
N GLU A 51 9.17 -1.95 -13.01
CA GLU A 51 9.16 -2.80 -14.20
C GLU A 51 10.07 -2.28 -15.33
N PRO A 52 10.05 -0.99 -15.72
CA PRO A 52 10.94 -0.46 -16.76
C PRO A 52 12.43 -0.52 -16.41
N LYS A 53 12.76 -0.72 -15.13
CA LYS A 53 14.12 -0.76 -14.58
C LYS A 53 14.67 -2.19 -14.45
N VAL A 54 13.86 -3.23 -14.69
CA VAL A 54 14.26 -4.64 -14.51
C VAL A 54 15.53 -4.97 -15.29
N ALA A 55 15.70 -4.40 -16.49
CA ALA A 55 16.91 -4.58 -17.29
C ALA A 55 18.22 -4.11 -16.57
N GLU A 56 18.12 -3.14 -15.64
CA GLU A 56 19.26 -2.71 -14.81
C GLU A 56 19.67 -3.85 -13.84
N PHE A 57 18.69 -4.50 -13.22
CA PHE A 57 18.94 -5.65 -12.35
C PHE A 57 19.49 -6.84 -13.13
N GLU A 58 18.95 -7.16 -14.29
CA GLU A 58 19.42 -8.25 -15.15
C GLU A 58 20.86 -8.02 -15.60
N LYS A 59 21.21 -6.79 -15.95
CA LYS A 59 22.59 -6.39 -16.29
C LYS A 59 23.53 -6.52 -15.09
N LEU A 60 23.06 -6.14 -13.89
CA LEU A 60 23.86 -6.21 -12.65
C LEU A 60 24.14 -7.65 -12.23
N THR A 61 23.18 -8.56 -12.41
CA THR A 61 23.20 -9.90 -11.81
C THR A 61 23.39 -11.03 -12.82
N GLY A 62 23.04 -10.82 -14.07
CA GLY A 62 22.91 -11.88 -15.07
C GLY A 62 21.73 -12.84 -14.79
N VAL A 63 20.86 -12.49 -13.86
CA VAL A 63 19.59 -13.21 -13.56
C VAL A 63 18.49 -12.64 -14.43
N LYS A 64 17.75 -13.49 -15.13
CA LYS A 64 16.58 -13.08 -15.91
C LYS A 64 15.36 -12.97 -15.01
N VAL A 65 14.57 -11.92 -15.16
CA VAL A 65 13.33 -11.71 -14.39
C VAL A 65 12.11 -11.77 -15.31
N VAL A 66 11.29 -12.76 -15.14
CA VAL A 66 9.98 -12.86 -15.79
C VAL A 66 8.94 -12.21 -14.85
N MET A 67 8.55 -10.97 -15.16
CA MET A 67 7.55 -10.25 -14.39
C MET A 67 6.19 -10.40 -15.04
N GLU A 68 5.25 -11.03 -14.33
CA GLU A 68 3.86 -11.18 -14.77
C GLU A 68 2.98 -10.20 -14.02
N VAL A 69 2.39 -9.24 -14.74
CA VAL A 69 1.60 -8.15 -14.16
C VAL A 69 0.13 -8.31 -14.51
N PHE A 70 -0.75 -8.32 -13.51
CA PHE A 70 -2.19 -8.46 -13.66
C PHE A 70 -2.96 -7.37 -12.90
N PRO A 71 -4.15 -6.98 -13.37
CA PRO A 71 -5.11 -6.21 -12.58
C PRO A 71 -5.39 -6.90 -11.24
N GLU A 72 -5.68 -6.14 -10.20
CA GLU A 72 -5.67 -6.63 -8.81
C GLU A 72 -6.53 -7.88 -8.58
N ASP A 73 -7.77 -7.92 -9.05
CA ASP A 73 -8.65 -9.09 -8.86
C ASP A 73 -8.07 -10.35 -9.55
N GLN A 74 -7.57 -10.20 -10.78
CA GLN A 74 -6.94 -11.30 -11.52
C GLN A 74 -5.62 -11.74 -10.86
N TYR A 75 -4.84 -10.75 -10.39
CA TYR A 75 -3.60 -11.00 -9.65
C TYR A 75 -3.84 -11.85 -8.41
N ARG A 76 -4.81 -11.47 -7.57
CA ARG A 76 -5.13 -12.18 -6.32
C ARG A 76 -5.58 -13.62 -6.58
N ASN A 77 -6.45 -13.82 -7.57
CA ASN A 77 -6.93 -15.14 -7.96
C ASN A 77 -5.78 -16.01 -8.51
N LYS A 78 -5.00 -15.48 -9.46
CA LYS A 78 -3.89 -16.22 -10.08
C LYS A 78 -2.84 -16.57 -9.02
N ARG A 79 -2.47 -15.65 -8.14
CA ARG A 79 -1.51 -15.89 -7.06
C ARG A 79 -1.94 -17.06 -6.18
N THR A 80 -3.21 -17.07 -5.74
CA THR A 80 -3.74 -18.13 -4.88
C THR A 80 -3.75 -19.49 -5.60
N ILE A 81 -4.17 -19.52 -6.87
CA ILE A 81 -4.17 -20.74 -7.69
C ILE A 81 -2.75 -21.27 -7.86
N GLU A 82 -1.79 -20.42 -8.24
CA GLU A 82 -0.39 -20.81 -8.46
C GLU A 82 0.27 -21.35 -7.18
N LEU A 83 0.03 -20.70 -6.02
CA LEU A 83 0.59 -21.13 -4.75
C LEU A 83 -0.01 -22.46 -4.27
N ASN A 84 -1.32 -22.66 -4.45
CA ASN A 84 -2.00 -23.93 -4.14
C ASN A 84 -1.51 -25.09 -5.01
N ALA A 85 -1.28 -24.83 -6.29
CA ALA A 85 -0.84 -25.85 -7.24
C ALA A 85 0.67 -26.16 -7.15
N GLY A 86 1.41 -25.54 -6.21
CA GLY A 86 2.87 -25.60 -6.17
C GLY A 86 3.52 -24.98 -7.41
N GLY A 87 2.90 -23.93 -7.95
CA GLY A 87 3.31 -23.22 -9.16
C GLY A 87 4.73 -22.67 -9.09
N LYS A 88 5.29 -22.39 -10.26
CA LYS A 88 6.70 -22.00 -10.44
C LYS A 88 6.93 -20.49 -10.25
N ILE A 89 6.18 -19.81 -9.38
CA ILE A 89 6.48 -18.42 -8.99
C ILE A 89 7.51 -18.41 -7.87
N ASP A 90 8.49 -17.51 -7.96
CA ASP A 90 9.56 -17.37 -6.97
C ASP A 90 9.30 -16.23 -5.99
N GLY A 91 8.69 -15.16 -6.49
CA GLY A 91 8.30 -14.04 -5.66
C GLY A 91 6.96 -13.46 -6.09
N TYR A 92 6.34 -12.72 -5.18
CA TYR A 92 5.04 -12.11 -5.38
C TYR A 92 4.78 -10.97 -4.41
N MET A 93 3.83 -10.11 -4.77
CA MET A 93 3.35 -9.06 -3.88
C MET A 93 2.37 -9.63 -2.85
N ILE A 94 2.45 -9.16 -1.61
CA ILE A 94 1.44 -9.39 -0.57
C ILE A 94 0.97 -8.07 0.02
N MET A 95 -0.26 -8.04 0.50
CA MET A 95 -0.77 -7.01 1.39
C MET A 95 -0.85 -7.62 2.80
N PRO A 96 0.17 -7.39 3.66
CA PRO A 96 0.32 -8.16 4.90
C PRO A 96 -0.90 -8.17 5.80
N GLY A 97 -1.61 -7.05 5.91
CA GLY A 97 -2.84 -6.97 6.71
C GLY A 97 -3.99 -7.83 6.20
N GLN A 98 -3.90 -8.34 4.95
CA GLN A 98 -4.91 -9.20 4.34
C GLN A 98 -4.43 -10.64 4.16
N ASP A 99 -3.19 -10.81 3.67
CA ASP A 99 -2.72 -12.09 3.13
C ASP A 99 -1.89 -12.89 4.13
N LYS A 100 -1.19 -12.19 5.03
CA LYS A 100 -0.11 -12.76 5.85
C LYS A 100 -0.50 -14.00 6.64
N LEU A 101 -1.58 -13.94 7.40
CA LEU A 101 -1.94 -15.05 8.31
C LEU A 101 -2.31 -16.31 7.55
N TYR A 102 -3.11 -16.17 6.49
CA TYR A 102 -3.49 -17.30 5.66
C TYR A 102 -2.28 -17.91 4.94
N TYR A 103 -1.45 -17.08 4.30
CA TYR A 103 -0.30 -17.55 3.53
C TYR A 103 0.81 -18.13 4.39
N TRP A 104 1.00 -17.59 5.60
CA TRP A 104 1.94 -18.16 6.57
C TRP A 104 1.50 -19.54 7.03
N LYS A 105 0.22 -19.71 7.40
CA LYS A 105 -0.34 -21.01 7.80
C LYS A 105 -0.34 -22.02 6.65
N ALA A 106 -0.58 -21.57 5.42
CA ALA A 106 -0.50 -22.42 4.22
C ALA A 106 0.94 -22.82 3.84
N GLY A 107 1.96 -22.25 4.48
CA GLY A 107 3.36 -22.56 4.21
C GLY A 107 3.89 -21.99 2.90
N TRP A 108 3.31 -20.89 2.40
CA TRP A 108 3.72 -20.27 1.14
C TRP A 108 4.73 -19.13 1.28
N LEU A 109 4.93 -18.61 2.50
CA LEU A 109 5.85 -17.51 2.77
C LEU A 109 7.20 -18.01 3.29
N GLN A 110 8.28 -17.63 2.61
CA GLN A 110 9.65 -17.88 3.07
C GLN A 110 10.02 -16.81 4.10
N PRO A 111 10.46 -17.19 5.32
CA PRO A 111 11.08 -16.25 6.26
C PRO A 111 12.36 -15.63 5.67
N LEU A 112 12.49 -14.31 5.81
CA LEU A 112 13.57 -13.55 5.18
C LEU A 112 14.75 -13.27 6.12
N ASP A 113 14.60 -13.60 7.42
CA ASP A 113 15.59 -13.27 8.46
C ASP A 113 17.00 -13.77 8.15
N ASP A 114 17.11 -15.00 7.64
CA ASP A 114 18.42 -15.61 7.32
C ASP A 114 19.04 -14.94 6.08
N PHE A 115 18.23 -14.58 5.08
CA PHE A 115 18.72 -13.83 3.91
C PHE A 115 19.19 -12.43 4.31
N ILE A 116 18.45 -11.75 5.19
CA ILE A 116 18.81 -10.42 5.68
C ILE A 116 20.12 -10.43 6.45
N LYS A 117 20.40 -11.50 7.23
CA LYS A 117 21.62 -11.64 8.05
C LYS A 117 22.82 -12.13 7.27
N ASP A 118 22.61 -12.78 6.14
CA ASP A 118 23.71 -13.33 5.33
C ASP A 118 24.43 -12.23 4.55
N SER A 119 25.63 -11.86 4.98
CA SER A 119 26.47 -10.84 4.32
C SER A 119 26.93 -11.22 2.91
N LYS A 120 26.77 -12.47 2.47
CA LYS A 120 27.00 -12.91 1.09
C LYS A 120 25.79 -12.64 0.19
N LEU A 121 24.61 -12.48 0.77
CA LEU A 121 23.35 -12.24 0.07
C LEU A 121 22.85 -10.80 0.22
N THR A 122 23.13 -10.14 1.35
CA THR A 122 22.62 -8.81 1.67
C THR A 122 23.72 -7.79 1.81
N GLU A 123 23.67 -6.74 1.01
CA GLU A 123 24.59 -5.60 1.13
C GLU A 123 24.43 -4.90 2.46
N ALA A 124 25.55 -4.53 3.10
CA ALA A 124 25.55 -3.74 4.33
C ALA A 124 24.80 -2.39 4.15
N GLY A 125 24.85 -1.79 2.95
CA GLY A 125 24.17 -0.56 2.60
C GLY A 125 22.65 -0.68 2.39
N TRP A 126 22.12 -1.90 2.26
CA TRP A 126 20.67 -2.11 2.11
C TRP A 126 19.90 -1.67 3.36
N ASP A 127 20.50 -1.83 4.55
CA ASP A 127 20.03 -1.28 5.82
C ASP A 127 18.54 -1.61 6.13
N PRO A 128 18.27 -2.77 6.75
CA PRO A 128 16.91 -3.16 7.09
C PRO A 128 16.24 -2.26 8.14
N LYS A 129 17.04 -1.50 8.93
CA LYS A 129 16.52 -0.59 9.96
C LYS A 129 15.97 0.72 9.39
N ASP A 130 16.27 1.02 8.13
CA ASP A 130 15.75 2.19 7.43
C ASP A 130 14.27 2.05 7.05
N PHE A 131 13.72 0.83 7.05
CA PHE A 131 12.28 0.63 6.85
C PHE A 131 11.49 1.02 8.10
N PHE A 132 10.31 1.61 7.90
CA PHE A 132 9.42 1.93 9.01
C PHE A 132 9.05 0.68 9.81
N ALA A 133 9.39 0.67 11.10
CA ALA A 133 9.24 -0.49 11.97
C ALA A 133 7.80 -1.02 12.08
N SER A 134 6.79 -0.13 12.07
CA SER A 134 5.37 -0.49 12.10
C SER A 134 4.96 -1.33 10.90
N PHE A 135 5.39 -0.96 9.70
CA PHE A 135 5.07 -1.67 8.46
C PHE A 135 5.89 -2.97 8.32
N THR A 136 7.15 -2.98 8.78
CA THR A 136 7.94 -4.23 8.87
C THR A 136 7.30 -5.22 9.83
N LYS A 137 6.84 -4.75 11.00
CA LYS A 137 6.06 -5.57 11.95
C LYS A 137 4.76 -6.08 11.33
N ALA A 138 4.04 -5.25 10.56
CA ALA A 138 2.85 -5.70 9.84
C ALA A 138 3.17 -6.83 8.85
N ALA A 139 4.34 -6.82 8.21
CA ALA A 139 4.83 -7.85 7.29
C ALA A 139 5.52 -9.04 7.99
N SER A 140 5.36 -9.19 9.31
CA SER A 140 5.96 -10.27 10.11
C SER A 140 4.89 -11.09 10.82
N ALA A 141 5.15 -12.38 11.04
CA ALA A 141 4.36 -13.30 11.88
C ALA A 141 5.29 -14.23 12.65
N ASP A 142 4.92 -14.63 13.85
CA ASP A 142 5.68 -15.52 14.74
C ASP A 142 7.15 -15.11 14.90
N GLY A 143 7.41 -13.78 14.95
CA GLY A 143 8.75 -13.23 15.05
C GLY A 143 9.61 -13.35 13.79
N LYS A 144 9.03 -13.76 12.64
CA LYS A 144 9.71 -13.90 11.34
C LYS A 144 9.25 -12.81 10.39
N GLN A 145 10.18 -12.17 9.69
CA GLN A 145 9.88 -11.25 8.61
C GLN A 145 9.51 -12.04 7.33
N LEU A 146 8.33 -11.80 6.78
CA LEU A 146 7.75 -12.56 5.67
C LEU A 146 7.66 -11.76 4.37
N GLY A 147 7.96 -10.48 4.42
CA GLY A 147 7.96 -9.60 3.26
C GLY A 147 8.79 -8.35 3.49
N VAL A 148 9.23 -7.73 2.39
CA VAL A 148 9.92 -6.43 2.39
C VAL A 148 8.95 -5.37 1.89
N VAL A 149 8.77 -4.32 2.68
CA VAL A 149 7.86 -3.20 2.38
C VAL A 149 8.30 -2.48 1.11
N ILE A 150 7.41 -2.39 0.12
CA ILE A 150 7.68 -1.66 -1.13
C ILE A 150 7.06 -0.27 -1.13
N ASN A 151 5.90 -0.12 -0.47
CA ASN A 151 5.24 1.17 -0.29
C ASN A 151 4.40 1.15 0.99
N THR A 152 4.11 2.35 1.49
CA THR A 152 3.22 2.58 2.62
C THR A 152 1.96 3.27 2.14
N GLU A 153 0.80 2.85 2.61
CA GLU A 153 -0.49 3.37 2.17
C GLU A 153 -1.36 3.86 3.33
N THR A 154 -2.09 4.90 3.02
CA THR A 154 -3.24 5.43 3.74
C THR A 154 -4.18 6.03 2.71
N SER A 155 -5.44 6.28 3.02
CA SER A 155 -6.30 7.02 2.11
C SER A 155 -6.26 8.52 2.39
N LEU A 156 -6.38 9.30 1.33
CA LEU A 156 -6.51 10.76 1.37
C LEU A 156 -7.71 11.21 0.57
N LEU A 157 -8.29 12.33 0.97
CA LEU A 157 -9.22 13.07 0.14
C LEU A 157 -8.39 13.87 -0.89
N ALA A 158 -8.44 13.46 -2.15
CA ALA A 158 -7.93 14.27 -3.25
C ALA A 158 -9.05 15.08 -3.86
N TYR A 159 -8.81 16.35 -4.12
CA TYR A 159 -9.83 17.29 -4.61
C TYR A 159 -9.28 18.22 -5.69
N ARG A 160 -10.14 18.71 -6.54
CA ARG A 160 -9.84 19.69 -7.59
C ARG A 160 -9.62 21.08 -6.98
N LYS A 161 -8.37 21.37 -6.53
CA LYS A 161 -8.05 22.67 -5.89
C LYS A 161 -8.32 23.87 -6.79
N ASP A 162 -8.24 23.72 -8.10
CA ASP A 162 -8.61 24.75 -9.07
C ASP A 162 -10.12 25.06 -9.04
N LEU A 163 -10.98 24.05 -8.91
CA LEU A 163 -12.44 24.25 -8.80
C LEU A 163 -12.82 24.78 -7.41
N PHE A 164 -12.18 24.27 -6.36
CA PHE A 164 -12.40 24.80 -5.01
C PHE A 164 -12.05 26.29 -4.93
N GLY A 165 -10.92 26.70 -5.52
CA GLY A 165 -10.57 28.12 -5.64
C GLY A 165 -11.56 28.91 -6.52
N ARG A 166 -11.91 28.39 -7.71
CA ARG A 166 -12.86 29.04 -8.65
C ARG A 166 -14.22 29.32 -8.03
N PHE A 167 -14.74 28.40 -7.21
CA PHE A 167 -16.06 28.49 -6.59
C PHE A 167 -16.03 28.94 -5.13
N ASN A 168 -14.84 29.29 -4.60
CA ASN A 168 -14.64 29.67 -3.20
C ASN A 168 -15.19 28.64 -2.20
N VAL A 169 -14.97 27.33 -2.50
CA VAL A 169 -15.35 26.20 -1.64
C VAL A 169 -14.18 25.85 -0.73
N LYS A 170 -14.45 25.67 0.56
CA LYS A 170 -13.44 25.21 1.53
C LYS A 170 -13.25 23.69 1.43
N VAL A 171 -12.04 23.22 1.75
CA VAL A 171 -11.78 21.79 1.90
C VAL A 171 -12.59 21.27 3.09
N PRO A 172 -13.39 20.20 2.92
CA PRO A 172 -14.24 19.69 4.00
C PRO A 172 -13.40 19.10 5.14
N ALA A 173 -13.68 19.53 6.36
CA ALA A 173 -13.03 19.07 7.60
C ALA A 173 -13.88 18.02 8.33
N THR A 174 -15.19 17.94 8.04
CA THR A 174 -16.12 16.98 8.65
C THR A 174 -16.87 16.17 7.59
N MET A 175 -17.40 15.01 7.98
CA MET A 175 -18.22 14.17 7.08
C MET A 175 -19.45 14.93 6.56
N LYS A 176 -20.06 15.78 7.38
CA LYS A 176 -21.16 16.63 6.95
C LYS A 176 -20.73 17.60 5.84
N GLU A 177 -19.61 18.29 6.03
CA GLU A 177 -19.06 19.20 5.02
C GLU A 177 -18.64 18.45 3.75
N LEU A 178 -18.16 17.19 3.86
CA LEU A 178 -17.85 16.33 2.72
C LEU A 178 -19.10 16.09 1.87
N GLU A 179 -20.22 15.74 2.51
CA GLU A 179 -21.50 15.53 1.83
C GLU A 179 -22.02 16.82 1.18
N GLU A 180 -22.01 17.93 1.92
CA GLU A 180 -22.42 19.25 1.40
C GLU A 180 -21.58 19.68 0.19
N THR A 181 -20.27 19.44 0.25
CA THR A 181 -19.34 19.71 -0.85
C THR A 181 -19.61 18.81 -2.06
N ALA A 182 -19.82 17.52 -1.82
CA ALA A 182 -20.17 16.57 -2.88
C ALA A 182 -21.49 16.96 -3.57
N LYS A 183 -22.51 17.32 -2.79
CA LYS A 183 -23.80 17.84 -3.29
C LYS A 183 -23.62 19.13 -4.10
N PHE A 184 -22.76 20.05 -3.65
CA PHE A 184 -22.50 21.31 -4.33
C PHE A 184 -21.94 21.13 -5.74
N PHE A 185 -21.02 20.18 -5.92
CA PHE A 185 -20.40 19.92 -7.22
C PHE A 185 -21.19 18.96 -8.11
N HIS A 186 -22.02 18.09 -7.52
CA HIS A 186 -22.79 17.11 -8.30
C HIS A 186 -23.80 17.79 -9.24
N GLY A 187 -23.74 17.40 -10.51
CA GLY A 187 -24.59 17.97 -11.56
C GLY A 187 -24.18 19.38 -12.04
N LYS A 188 -23.18 20.02 -11.38
CA LYS A 188 -22.67 21.34 -11.81
C LYS A 188 -21.94 21.19 -13.15
N GLU A 189 -22.24 22.10 -14.07
CA GLU A 189 -21.54 22.16 -15.33
C GLU A 189 -20.21 22.93 -15.19
N VAL A 190 -19.13 22.28 -15.56
CA VAL A 190 -17.79 22.85 -15.55
C VAL A 190 -17.12 22.53 -16.89
N ASP A 191 -16.73 23.59 -17.60
CA ASP A 191 -16.05 23.50 -18.89
C ASP A 191 -16.81 22.57 -19.90
N GLY A 192 -18.15 22.70 -19.94
CA GLY A 192 -19.05 21.92 -20.81
C GLY A 192 -19.30 20.48 -20.39
N LYS A 193 -18.95 20.10 -19.13
CA LYS A 193 -19.15 18.76 -18.60
C LYS A 193 -19.89 18.79 -17.27
N LYS A 194 -20.87 17.91 -17.10
CA LYS A 194 -21.50 17.66 -15.80
C LYS A 194 -20.53 16.95 -14.88
N MET A 195 -20.31 17.54 -13.69
CA MET A 195 -19.46 16.98 -12.65
C MET A 195 -20.23 15.99 -11.77
N VAL A 196 -19.54 14.97 -11.28
CA VAL A 196 -19.97 14.26 -10.07
C VAL A 196 -19.25 14.87 -8.85
N GLY A 197 -19.93 14.86 -7.70
CA GLY A 197 -19.37 15.46 -6.49
C GLY A 197 -18.15 14.72 -5.96
N ILE A 198 -18.25 13.39 -5.92
CA ILE A 198 -17.19 12.51 -5.41
C ILE A 198 -17.22 11.18 -6.14
N THR A 199 -16.06 10.54 -6.27
CA THR A 199 -15.98 9.13 -6.67
C THR A 199 -15.33 8.29 -5.56
N LEU A 200 -15.86 7.09 -5.36
CA LEU A 200 -15.43 6.12 -4.36
C LEU A 200 -15.45 4.71 -5.00
N ARG A 201 -14.82 3.74 -4.34
CA ARG A 201 -14.99 2.33 -4.72
C ARG A 201 -16.36 1.83 -4.27
N GLY A 202 -17.08 1.15 -5.14
CA GLY A 202 -18.38 0.54 -4.79
C GLY A 202 -18.45 -0.95 -5.09
N LYS A 203 -17.40 -1.52 -5.68
CA LYS A 203 -17.36 -2.92 -6.11
C LYS A 203 -17.06 -3.86 -4.94
N GLY A 204 -18.08 -4.33 -4.26
CA GLY A 204 -18.03 -5.42 -3.28
C GLY A 204 -16.83 -5.32 -2.31
N ALA A 205 -16.06 -6.40 -2.19
CA ALA A 205 -14.89 -6.46 -1.31
C ALA A 205 -13.87 -5.33 -1.55
N ALA A 206 -13.74 -4.81 -2.78
CA ALA A 206 -12.81 -3.73 -3.07
C ALA A 206 -13.18 -2.41 -2.36
N ALA A 207 -14.47 -2.17 -2.13
CA ALA A 207 -14.96 -0.99 -1.44
C ALA A 207 -14.60 -0.99 0.05
N THR A 208 -14.42 -2.16 0.66
CA THR A 208 -14.10 -2.26 2.10
C THR A 208 -12.80 -1.57 2.47
N SER A 209 -11.84 -1.45 1.53
CA SER A 209 -10.55 -0.78 1.77
C SER A 209 -10.69 0.72 2.04
N GLN A 210 -11.73 1.35 1.48
CA GLN A 210 -12.03 2.77 1.73
C GLN A 210 -13.05 2.91 2.85
N TRP A 211 -14.10 2.08 2.81
CA TRP A 211 -15.18 2.13 3.79
C TRP A 211 -14.67 1.96 5.23
N VAL A 212 -13.59 1.22 5.46
CA VAL A 212 -13.04 1.02 6.81
C VAL A 212 -12.66 2.32 7.51
N ASP A 213 -12.26 3.35 6.79
CA ASP A 213 -11.95 4.66 7.34
C ASP A 213 -13.23 5.38 7.81
N PHE A 214 -14.30 5.22 7.06
CA PHE A 214 -15.62 5.66 7.49
C PHE A 214 -16.11 4.83 8.69
N LEU A 215 -15.93 3.52 8.69
CA LEU A 215 -16.25 2.65 9.83
C LEU A 215 -15.68 3.22 11.12
N TYR A 216 -14.37 3.43 11.16
CA TYR A 216 -13.68 3.93 12.36
C TYR A 216 -14.03 5.39 12.67
N SER A 217 -14.14 6.25 11.67
CA SER A 217 -14.51 7.66 11.86
C SER A 217 -15.94 7.82 12.38
N PHE A 218 -16.85 6.87 12.13
CA PHE A 218 -18.19 6.81 12.70
C PHE A 218 -18.26 6.06 14.05
N GLY A 219 -17.14 5.61 14.60
CA GLY A 219 -17.05 4.89 15.87
C GLY A 219 -17.46 3.42 15.79
N GLY A 220 -17.50 2.85 14.59
CA GLY A 220 -17.66 1.42 14.37
C GLY A 220 -16.33 0.68 14.50
N SER A 221 -16.39 -0.65 14.38
CA SER A 221 -15.22 -1.54 14.39
C SER A 221 -15.57 -2.88 13.73
N TRP A 222 -14.55 -3.66 13.39
CA TRP A 222 -14.76 -5.02 12.87
C TRP A 222 -15.34 -5.96 13.93
N THR A 223 -14.80 -5.88 15.16
CA THR A 223 -15.21 -6.73 16.28
C THR A 223 -15.44 -5.89 17.53
N ASN A 224 -16.31 -6.37 18.41
CA ASN A 224 -16.52 -5.82 19.75
C ASN A 224 -15.49 -6.37 20.76
N ALA A 225 -15.57 -5.96 22.02
CA ALA A 225 -14.66 -6.38 23.08
C ALA A 225 -14.72 -7.89 23.39
N GLN A 226 -15.80 -8.57 23.00
CA GLN A 226 -15.98 -10.02 23.15
C GLN A 226 -15.44 -10.80 21.93
N GLY A 227 -14.82 -10.11 20.96
CA GLY A 227 -14.30 -10.73 19.74
C GLY A 227 -15.38 -11.11 18.71
N LYS A 228 -16.64 -10.76 18.93
CA LYS A 228 -17.74 -10.98 17.98
C LYS A 228 -17.84 -9.82 16.98
N SER A 229 -18.47 -10.07 15.84
CA SER A 229 -18.71 -9.06 14.82
C SER A 229 -19.39 -7.81 15.37
N ASN A 230 -18.90 -6.64 14.98
CA ASN A 230 -19.47 -5.34 15.34
C ASN A 230 -20.12 -4.63 14.14
N LEU A 231 -20.34 -5.34 13.01
CA LEU A 231 -20.88 -4.75 11.79
C LEU A 231 -22.32 -4.24 11.95
N ALA A 232 -23.09 -4.79 12.90
CA ALA A 232 -24.45 -4.37 13.21
C ALA A 232 -24.54 -3.29 14.31
N ALA A 233 -23.40 -2.79 14.82
CA ALA A 233 -23.39 -1.70 15.80
C ALA A 233 -23.84 -0.37 15.17
N PRO A 234 -24.40 0.57 15.96
CA PRO A 234 -24.91 1.85 15.42
C PRO A 234 -23.90 2.62 14.60
N GLY A 235 -22.63 2.73 15.05
CA GLY A 235 -21.56 3.40 14.30
C GLY A 235 -21.22 2.72 12.98
N SER A 236 -21.21 1.37 12.95
CA SER A 236 -20.99 0.60 11.73
C SER A 236 -22.13 0.76 10.73
N ILE A 237 -23.38 0.69 11.18
CA ILE A 237 -24.56 0.93 10.33
C ILE A 237 -24.54 2.35 9.77
N ALA A 238 -24.24 3.36 10.61
CA ALA A 238 -24.12 4.75 10.17
C ALA A 238 -23.04 4.93 9.10
N SER A 239 -21.90 4.26 9.24
CA SER A 239 -20.82 4.32 8.24
C SER A 239 -21.24 3.70 6.90
N PHE A 240 -21.94 2.57 6.89
CA PHE A 240 -22.48 1.95 5.68
C PHE A 240 -23.49 2.88 4.97
N LYS A 241 -24.42 3.44 5.75
CA LYS A 241 -25.44 4.37 5.22
C LYS A 241 -24.75 5.59 4.59
N PHE A 242 -23.88 6.25 5.32
CA PHE A 242 -23.19 7.45 4.84
C PHE A 242 -22.38 7.18 3.57
N TYR A 243 -21.58 6.10 3.56
CA TYR A 243 -20.77 5.72 2.40
C TYR A 243 -21.62 5.40 1.17
N GLY A 244 -22.68 4.62 1.36
CA GLY A 244 -23.61 4.24 0.30
C GLY A 244 -24.37 5.44 -0.25
N ASP A 245 -24.89 6.30 0.63
CA ASP A 245 -25.62 7.52 0.25
C ASP A 245 -24.74 8.50 -0.49
N LEU A 246 -23.50 8.69 -0.04
CA LEU A 246 -22.53 9.58 -0.69
C LEU A 246 -22.27 9.16 -2.14
N LEU A 247 -22.03 7.89 -2.39
CA LEU A 247 -21.76 7.36 -3.73
C LEU A 247 -23.04 7.30 -4.59
N ARG A 248 -24.17 6.91 -4.01
CA ARG A 248 -25.47 6.83 -4.72
C ARG A 248 -25.94 8.21 -5.18
N ASN A 249 -25.87 9.20 -4.30
CA ASN A 249 -26.47 10.52 -4.55
C ASN A 249 -25.53 11.46 -5.32
N TYR A 250 -24.21 11.32 -5.15
CA TYR A 250 -23.23 12.31 -5.64
C TYR A 250 -22.08 11.69 -6.44
N GLY A 251 -22.06 10.36 -6.61
CA GLY A 251 -21.07 9.62 -7.39
C GLY A 251 -21.43 9.44 -8.87
N PRO A 252 -20.55 8.74 -9.62
CA PRO A 252 -20.86 8.33 -10.99
C PRO A 252 -21.97 7.28 -11.03
N GLU A 253 -22.70 7.24 -12.16
CA GLU A 253 -23.61 6.13 -12.46
C GLU A 253 -22.87 4.78 -12.43
N GLY A 254 -23.57 3.71 -12.05
CA GLY A 254 -22.95 2.38 -11.93
C GLY A 254 -21.97 2.25 -10.75
N GLY A 255 -22.17 3.03 -9.68
CA GLY A 255 -21.28 3.08 -8.51
C GLY A 255 -20.84 1.72 -7.97
N THR A 256 -21.72 0.69 -8.02
CA THR A 256 -21.42 -0.68 -7.54
C THR A 256 -20.39 -1.44 -8.40
N MET A 257 -20.01 -0.92 -9.55
CA MET A 257 -19.00 -1.52 -10.43
C MET A 257 -17.62 -0.88 -10.29
N LEU A 258 -17.51 0.22 -9.53
CA LEU A 258 -16.28 0.98 -9.41
C LEU A 258 -15.27 0.26 -8.49
N HIS A 259 -14.18 -0.20 -9.06
CA HIS A 259 -12.95 -0.53 -8.37
C HIS A 259 -12.04 0.71 -8.32
N TRP A 260 -10.82 0.61 -7.76
CA TRP A 260 -9.90 1.74 -7.74
C TRP A 260 -9.56 2.28 -9.15
N ALA A 261 -9.43 1.41 -10.15
CA ALA A 261 -9.07 1.81 -11.50
C ALA A 261 -10.15 2.69 -12.16
N GLU A 262 -11.42 2.31 -12.03
CA GLU A 262 -12.55 3.05 -12.56
C GLU A 262 -12.74 4.38 -11.80
N SER A 263 -12.62 4.36 -10.47
CA SER A 263 -12.73 5.56 -9.64
C SER A 263 -11.62 6.56 -9.92
N THR A 264 -10.36 6.10 -10.00
CA THR A 264 -9.23 6.98 -10.35
C THR A 264 -9.33 7.53 -11.75
N SER A 265 -9.76 6.70 -12.72
CA SER A 265 -9.98 7.14 -14.10
C SER A 265 -11.01 8.28 -14.18
N ALA A 266 -12.15 8.16 -13.49
CA ALA A 266 -13.18 9.20 -13.46
C ALA A 266 -12.63 10.55 -12.92
N PHE A 267 -11.79 10.51 -11.88
CA PHE A 267 -11.13 11.67 -11.32
C PHE A 267 -10.07 12.26 -12.27
N MET A 268 -9.19 11.40 -12.83
CA MET A 268 -8.14 11.80 -13.76
C MET A 268 -8.67 12.43 -15.05
N GLU A 269 -9.85 11.98 -15.51
CA GLU A 269 -10.56 12.59 -16.65
C GLU A 269 -11.20 13.94 -16.32
N GLY A 270 -11.17 14.36 -15.07
CA GLY A 270 -11.77 15.60 -14.58
C GLY A 270 -13.30 15.54 -14.47
N LYS A 271 -13.89 14.35 -14.37
CA LYS A 271 -15.34 14.15 -14.20
C LYS A 271 -15.82 14.29 -12.75
N ALA A 272 -14.94 14.11 -11.78
CA ALA A 272 -15.25 14.21 -10.35
C ALA A 272 -14.54 15.40 -9.69
N ALA A 273 -15.22 16.08 -8.76
CA ALA A 273 -14.62 17.16 -7.98
C ALA A 273 -13.72 16.64 -6.86
N MET A 274 -14.04 15.48 -6.33
CA MET A 274 -13.31 14.81 -5.24
C MET A 274 -13.20 13.31 -5.50
N ILE A 275 -12.14 12.72 -4.94
CA ILE A 275 -11.98 11.27 -4.77
C ILE A 275 -11.38 11.01 -3.40
N TYR A 276 -11.86 9.98 -2.70
CA TYR A 276 -11.21 9.48 -1.50
C TYR A 276 -10.60 8.12 -1.80
N ASP A 277 -9.27 8.02 -1.84
CA ASP A 277 -8.57 6.77 -2.15
C ASP A 277 -7.11 6.79 -1.67
N ALA A 278 -6.37 5.70 -1.90
CA ALA A 278 -5.01 5.51 -1.45
C ALA A 278 -4.06 6.63 -1.95
N ASN A 279 -3.21 7.10 -1.04
CA ASN A 279 -2.23 8.16 -1.29
C ASN A 279 -1.26 7.85 -2.43
N VAL A 280 -1.01 6.57 -2.72
CA VAL A 280 -0.16 6.10 -3.82
C VAL A 280 -0.68 6.53 -5.21
N PHE A 281 -1.97 6.81 -5.35
CA PHE A 281 -2.56 7.25 -6.62
C PHE A 281 -2.23 8.70 -6.99
N LYS A 282 -1.56 9.45 -6.11
CA LYS A 282 -0.91 10.71 -6.50
C LYS A 282 -0.08 10.53 -7.78
N SER A 283 0.65 9.41 -7.89
CA SER A 283 1.46 9.08 -9.07
C SER A 283 0.67 9.04 -10.37
N LEU A 284 -0.62 8.69 -10.30
CA LEU A 284 -1.56 8.68 -11.43
C LEU A 284 -2.18 10.07 -11.65
N TYR A 285 -2.67 10.70 -10.57
CA TYR A 285 -3.33 12.01 -10.66
C TYR A 285 -2.41 13.09 -11.20
N GLU A 286 -1.13 13.04 -10.84
CA GLU A 286 -0.12 14.03 -11.23
C GLU A 286 0.68 13.65 -12.50
N ASN A 287 0.32 12.56 -13.18
CA ASN A 287 0.94 12.17 -14.44
C ASN A 287 0.38 13.02 -15.60
N PRO A 288 1.13 14.00 -16.15
CA PRO A 288 0.60 14.90 -17.17
C PRO A 288 0.34 14.23 -18.54
N LYS A 289 0.83 12.99 -18.73
CA LYS A 289 0.59 12.22 -19.97
C LYS A 289 -0.78 11.53 -19.97
N GLU A 290 -1.34 11.26 -18.79
CA GLU A 290 -2.56 10.45 -18.64
C GLU A 290 -3.68 11.18 -17.89
N SER A 291 -3.35 12.17 -17.04
CA SER A 291 -4.28 12.87 -16.18
C SER A 291 -4.56 14.30 -16.64
N LYS A 292 -5.84 14.61 -16.87
CA LYS A 292 -6.31 15.99 -17.19
C LYS A 292 -6.34 16.91 -15.97
N VAL A 293 -6.15 16.32 -14.78
CA VAL A 293 -6.15 17.05 -13.50
C VAL A 293 -4.74 17.24 -12.93
N ALA A 294 -3.71 16.81 -13.62
CA ALA A 294 -2.32 16.99 -13.20
C ALA A 294 -2.03 18.48 -12.88
N GLY A 295 -1.41 18.74 -11.73
CA GLY A 295 -1.15 20.08 -11.19
C GLY A 295 -2.36 20.80 -10.58
N LYS A 296 -3.56 20.23 -10.67
CA LYS A 296 -4.82 20.82 -10.19
C LYS A 296 -5.37 20.11 -8.94
N VAL A 297 -4.64 19.14 -8.39
CA VAL A 297 -5.10 18.33 -7.26
C VAL A 297 -4.53 18.88 -5.96
N GLY A 298 -5.38 18.96 -4.94
CA GLY A 298 -5.01 19.18 -3.54
C GLY A 298 -5.35 17.93 -2.73
N TYR A 299 -4.71 17.78 -1.57
CA TYR A 299 -4.83 16.59 -0.73
C TYR A 299 -5.17 16.97 0.71
N ALA A 300 -6.03 16.20 1.34
CA ALA A 300 -6.41 16.36 2.74
C ALA A 300 -6.55 15.00 3.43
N VAL A 301 -6.46 14.98 4.75
CA VAL A 301 -6.83 13.82 5.58
C VAL A 301 -8.31 13.53 5.41
N ILE A 302 -8.77 12.32 5.73
CA ILE A 302 -10.22 12.01 5.79
C ILE A 302 -10.92 13.02 6.71
N PRO A 303 -12.06 13.62 6.28
CA PRO A 303 -12.85 14.47 7.14
C PRO A 303 -13.31 13.76 8.42
N ALA A 304 -13.39 14.50 9.53
CA ALA A 304 -13.77 13.93 10.81
C ALA A 304 -15.24 13.50 10.84
N GLY A 305 -15.46 12.25 11.26
CA GLY A 305 -16.76 11.75 11.67
C GLY A 305 -17.01 11.98 13.17
N PRO A 306 -18.08 11.39 13.74
CA PRO A 306 -18.38 11.48 15.17
C PRO A 306 -17.26 11.02 16.11
N ALA A 307 -16.42 10.09 15.67
CA ALA A 307 -15.27 9.57 16.40
C ALA A 307 -13.93 10.23 16.01
N GLY A 308 -13.97 11.24 15.15
CA GLY A 308 -12.77 11.92 14.65
C GLY A 308 -12.37 11.50 13.24
N SER A 309 -11.18 11.90 12.83
CA SER A 309 -10.55 11.51 11.56
C SER A 309 -9.68 10.27 11.80
N VAL A 310 -10.10 9.12 11.31
CA VAL A 310 -9.45 7.82 11.57
C VAL A 310 -9.16 7.11 10.25
N PRO A 311 -8.10 7.51 9.52
CA PRO A 311 -7.67 6.82 8.32
C PRO A 311 -7.06 5.46 8.66
N HIS A 312 -7.07 4.51 7.74
CA HIS A 312 -6.30 3.28 7.89
C HIS A 312 -4.84 3.47 7.46
N VAL A 313 -3.97 2.58 7.91
CA VAL A 313 -2.61 2.43 7.39
C VAL A 313 -2.37 1.01 6.93
N SER A 314 -1.76 0.88 5.77
CA SER A 314 -1.46 -0.40 5.14
C SER A 314 -0.16 -0.34 4.34
N ASN A 315 0.26 -1.48 3.80
CA ASN A 315 1.43 -1.55 2.94
C ASN A 315 1.34 -2.74 1.99
N TRP A 316 1.99 -2.63 0.85
CA TRP A 316 2.37 -3.77 0.03
C TRP A 316 3.81 -4.17 0.34
N SER A 317 4.08 -5.45 0.19
CA SER A 317 5.41 -6.03 0.39
C SER A 317 5.72 -7.04 -0.71
N LEU A 318 7.00 -7.22 -1.02
CA LEU A 318 7.47 -8.35 -1.82
C LEU A 318 7.80 -9.53 -0.90
N ALA A 319 7.31 -10.71 -1.26
CA ALA A 319 7.53 -11.97 -0.56
C ALA A 319 8.15 -13.00 -1.50
N ILE A 320 8.79 -14.01 -0.91
CA ILE A 320 9.40 -15.15 -1.59
C ILE A 320 8.53 -16.38 -1.35
N ASN A 321 8.31 -17.16 -2.40
CA ASN A 321 7.62 -18.45 -2.33
C ASN A 321 8.51 -19.48 -1.62
N LYS A 322 8.05 -20.00 -0.48
CA LYS A 322 8.76 -21.02 0.30
C LYS A 322 8.98 -22.31 -0.50
N ASN A 323 8.12 -22.62 -1.46
CA ASN A 323 8.19 -23.83 -2.27
C ASN A 323 9.07 -23.66 -3.53
N SER A 324 9.65 -22.48 -3.74
CA SER A 324 10.64 -22.27 -4.80
C SER A 324 11.97 -22.96 -4.48
N PRO A 325 12.75 -23.45 -5.46
CA PRO A 325 14.09 -23.97 -5.22
C PRO A 325 15.01 -22.96 -4.50
N ALA A 326 15.88 -23.45 -3.60
CA ALA A 326 16.68 -22.61 -2.72
C ALA A 326 17.50 -21.53 -3.46
N ASP A 327 18.14 -21.88 -4.60
CA ASP A 327 18.92 -20.91 -5.36
C ASP A 327 18.05 -19.86 -6.06
N ARG A 328 16.83 -20.24 -6.47
CA ARG A 328 15.86 -19.28 -7.00
C ARG A 328 15.29 -18.37 -5.90
N GLN A 329 15.11 -18.88 -4.66
CA GLN A 329 14.75 -18.04 -3.51
C GLN A 329 15.83 -16.98 -3.24
N LYS A 330 17.13 -17.39 -3.27
CA LYS A 330 18.24 -16.45 -3.08
C LYS A 330 18.35 -15.44 -4.23
N ALA A 331 18.14 -15.86 -5.47
CA ALA A 331 18.09 -14.97 -6.63
C ALA A 331 16.90 -13.98 -6.54
N ALA A 332 15.74 -14.45 -6.07
CA ALA A 332 14.57 -13.61 -5.79
C ALA A 332 14.86 -12.61 -4.65
N TRP A 333 15.64 -13.02 -3.65
CA TRP A 333 16.08 -12.11 -2.60
C TRP A 333 16.98 -10.98 -3.15
N LEU A 334 17.91 -11.27 -4.06
CA LEU A 334 18.69 -10.22 -4.71
C LEU A 334 17.81 -9.23 -5.46
N PHE A 335 16.77 -9.71 -6.15
CA PHE A 335 15.80 -8.84 -6.81
C PHE A 335 15.03 -7.95 -5.83
N ILE A 336 14.52 -8.52 -4.74
CA ILE A 336 13.81 -7.77 -3.70
C ILE A 336 14.72 -6.71 -3.09
N GLN A 337 15.97 -7.07 -2.77
CA GLN A 337 16.95 -6.15 -2.22
C GLN A 337 17.24 -4.97 -3.17
N TRP A 338 17.44 -5.25 -4.46
CA TRP A 338 17.65 -4.24 -5.47
C TRP A 338 16.41 -3.35 -5.64
N ALA A 339 15.22 -3.95 -5.77
CA ALA A 339 13.97 -3.22 -5.99
C ALA A 339 13.60 -2.31 -4.82
N THR A 340 14.09 -2.61 -3.62
CA THR A 340 13.81 -1.88 -2.38
C THR A 340 15.02 -1.15 -1.80
N ASN A 341 16.11 -0.98 -2.56
CA ASN A 341 17.27 -0.22 -2.11
C ASN A 341 16.94 1.27 -1.93
N LYS A 342 17.83 2.01 -1.28
CA LYS A 342 17.60 3.45 -0.98
C LYS A 342 17.36 4.29 -2.24
N GLN A 343 18.07 3.99 -3.34
CA GLN A 343 17.92 4.70 -4.61
C GLN A 343 16.56 4.46 -5.25
N ASN A 344 16.11 3.20 -5.34
CA ASN A 344 14.80 2.87 -5.90
C ASN A 344 13.66 3.35 -5.00
N ALA A 345 13.83 3.31 -3.67
CA ALA A 345 12.84 3.86 -2.74
C ALA A 345 12.68 5.38 -2.89
N LEU A 346 13.79 6.13 -3.03
CA LEU A 346 13.75 7.56 -3.27
C LEU A 346 13.13 7.88 -4.64
N GLY A 347 13.55 7.18 -5.69
CA GLY A 347 12.99 7.39 -7.02
C GLY A 347 11.50 7.07 -7.12
N ALA A 348 11.03 6.03 -6.40
CA ALA A 348 9.61 5.71 -6.29
C ALA A 348 8.84 6.84 -5.58
N LEU A 349 9.39 7.37 -4.48
CA LEU A 349 8.77 8.48 -3.75
C LEU A 349 8.69 9.76 -4.60
N LEU A 350 9.74 10.10 -5.34
CA LEU A 350 9.75 11.22 -6.30
C LEU A 350 8.71 11.03 -7.42
N ALA A 351 8.46 9.78 -7.82
CA ALA A 351 7.39 9.42 -8.76
C ALA A 351 5.98 9.37 -8.11
N GLY A 352 5.85 9.71 -6.83
CA GLY A 352 4.57 9.75 -6.10
C GLY A 352 4.14 8.42 -5.47
N VAL A 353 5.04 7.44 -5.38
CA VAL A 353 4.80 6.17 -4.67
C VAL A 353 5.37 6.27 -3.26
N PRO A 354 4.54 6.25 -2.20
CA PRO A 354 4.99 6.44 -0.82
C PRO A 354 5.97 5.36 -0.39
N ALA A 355 7.23 5.72 -0.17
CA ALA A 355 8.30 4.77 0.13
C ALA A 355 8.17 4.15 1.52
N GLY A 356 8.55 2.88 1.65
CA GLY A 356 8.66 2.17 2.92
C GLY A 356 9.91 2.52 3.75
N ARG A 357 10.83 3.36 3.21
CA ARG A 357 12.09 3.75 3.84
C ARG A 357 12.06 5.18 4.35
N ALA A 358 12.48 5.37 5.61
CA ALA A 358 12.55 6.67 6.24
C ALA A 358 13.55 7.61 5.55
N SER A 359 14.70 7.08 5.09
CA SER A 359 15.72 7.86 4.39
C SER A 359 15.21 8.54 3.12
N ALA A 360 14.28 7.92 2.39
CA ALA A 360 13.69 8.50 1.19
C ALA A 360 12.92 9.80 1.52
N TRP A 361 12.05 9.77 2.53
CA TRP A 361 11.26 10.91 2.98
C TRP A 361 12.13 12.03 3.58
N ASN A 362 13.26 11.67 4.20
CA ASN A 362 14.17 12.61 4.85
C ASN A 362 15.24 13.16 3.91
N SER A 363 15.36 12.66 2.68
CA SER A 363 16.39 13.09 1.74
C SER A 363 16.23 14.57 1.37
N ALA A 364 17.36 15.26 1.17
CA ALA A 364 17.39 16.63 0.69
C ALA A 364 16.78 16.73 -0.73
N GLU A 365 17.04 15.72 -1.56
CA GLU A 365 16.53 15.63 -2.94
C GLU A 365 15.00 15.58 -2.96
N TYR A 366 14.37 14.73 -2.12
CA TYR A 366 12.92 14.69 -2.02
C TYR A 366 12.34 16.02 -1.53
N LYS A 367 12.89 16.58 -0.45
CA LYS A 367 12.42 17.85 0.12
C LYS A 367 12.51 19.02 -0.86
N ALA A 368 13.58 19.07 -1.66
CA ALA A 368 13.74 20.10 -2.70
C ALA A 368 12.85 19.87 -3.92
N GLY A 369 12.54 18.61 -4.25
CA GLY A 369 11.74 18.22 -5.42
C GLY A 369 10.25 18.05 -5.14
N ASP A 370 9.77 18.19 -3.90
CA ASP A 370 8.37 17.97 -3.53
C ASP A 370 7.46 19.09 -4.09
N LYS A 371 6.75 18.74 -5.14
CA LYS A 371 5.79 19.64 -5.82
C LYS A 371 4.39 19.62 -5.19
N GLN A 372 4.15 18.74 -4.21
CA GLN A 372 2.87 18.53 -3.57
C GLN A 372 3.04 18.42 -2.04
N PRO A 373 3.48 19.51 -1.37
CA PRO A 373 3.78 19.47 0.06
C PRO A 373 2.56 19.16 0.93
N ASP A 374 1.35 19.47 0.44
CA ASP A 374 0.09 19.10 1.08
C ASP A 374 -0.12 17.57 1.07
N TRP A 375 0.25 16.87 -0.02
CA TRP A 375 0.21 15.41 -0.05
C TRP A 375 1.17 14.81 0.96
N THR A 376 2.39 15.31 1.03
CA THR A 376 3.41 14.84 1.98
C THR A 376 2.94 15.04 3.42
N ALA A 377 2.50 16.25 3.76
CA ALA A 377 2.05 16.59 5.10
C ALA A 377 0.81 15.77 5.53
N ASN A 378 -0.20 15.65 4.64
CA ASN A 378 -1.42 14.89 4.94
C ASN A 378 -1.19 13.37 4.95
N THR A 379 -0.25 12.84 4.16
CA THR A 379 0.19 11.44 4.26
C THR A 379 0.82 11.16 5.63
N GLN A 380 1.75 12.00 6.08
CA GLN A 380 2.39 11.86 7.38
C GLN A 380 1.37 12.00 8.51
N LYS A 381 0.48 12.98 8.42
CA LYS A 381 -0.60 13.16 9.40
C LYS A 381 -1.54 11.95 9.47
N SER A 382 -1.88 11.36 8.32
CA SER A 382 -2.68 10.13 8.27
C SER A 382 -1.95 8.93 8.89
N PHE A 383 -0.63 8.83 8.76
CA PHE A 383 0.13 7.79 9.46
C PHE A 383 0.15 7.96 10.98
N GLU A 384 0.16 9.21 11.49
CA GLU A 384 0.05 9.50 12.92
C GLU A 384 -1.32 9.12 13.50
N LEU A 385 -2.40 9.40 12.75
CA LEU A 385 -3.78 9.10 13.13
C LEU A 385 -4.18 7.64 12.84
N GLY A 386 -3.38 6.94 12.06
CA GLY A 386 -3.75 5.76 11.33
C GLY A 386 -4.08 4.53 12.16
N GLN A 387 -5.15 3.84 11.76
CA GLN A 387 -5.59 2.57 12.31
C GLN A 387 -4.95 1.40 11.54
N PRO A 388 -4.08 0.59 12.17
CA PRO A 388 -3.43 -0.53 11.49
C PRO A 388 -4.36 -1.73 11.26
N GLN A 389 -5.45 -1.84 12.02
CA GLN A 389 -6.43 -2.94 11.90
C GLN A 389 -7.47 -2.62 10.83
N TRP A 390 -7.04 -2.42 9.58
CA TRP A 390 -7.92 -2.05 8.48
C TRP A 390 -8.69 -3.24 7.87
N ASN A 391 -8.30 -4.46 8.19
CA ASN A 391 -9.03 -5.70 7.85
C ASN A 391 -9.60 -6.36 9.10
N PRO A 392 -10.63 -7.20 8.96
CA PRO A 392 -11.13 -8.01 10.07
C PRO A 392 -10.02 -8.90 10.63
N PRO A 393 -9.95 -9.12 11.96
CA PRO A 393 -8.90 -9.90 12.61
C PRO A 393 -9.16 -11.41 12.48
N VAL A 394 -9.21 -11.91 11.25
CA VAL A 394 -9.53 -13.30 10.89
C VAL A 394 -8.45 -13.86 9.96
N ILE A 395 -8.41 -15.20 9.82
CA ILE A 395 -7.48 -15.86 8.91
C ILE A 395 -7.94 -15.68 7.46
N ASN A 396 -9.21 -15.90 7.16
CA ASN A 396 -9.77 -15.76 5.82
C ASN A 396 -10.38 -14.37 5.62
N VAL A 397 -9.52 -13.37 5.59
CA VAL A 397 -9.90 -11.97 5.35
C VAL A 397 -10.72 -11.76 4.07
N PRO A 398 -10.38 -12.36 2.91
CA PRO A 398 -11.17 -12.17 1.68
C PRO A 398 -12.64 -12.50 1.85
N GLU A 399 -12.97 -13.60 2.50
CA GLU A 399 -14.37 -14.03 2.71
C GLU A 399 -15.19 -13.02 3.53
N ILE A 400 -14.59 -12.49 4.60
CA ILE A 400 -15.28 -11.47 5.43
C ILE A 400 -15.42 -10.15 4.67
N ARG A 401 -14.44 -9.82 3.83
CA ARG A 401 -14.54 -8.63 2.95
C ARG A 401 -15.63 -8.79 1.89
N ASP A 402 -15.85 -9.99 1.36
CA ASP A 402 -16.95 -10.27 0.44
C ASP A 402 -18.30 -10.08 1.13
N ILE A 403 -18.47 -10.64 2.34
CA ILE A 403 -19.67 -10.47 3.17
C ILE A 403 -19.93 -8.98 3.46
N THR A 404 -18.91 -8.26 3.90
CA THR A 404 -19.01 -6.82 4.23
C THR A 404 -19.25 -5.98 2.98
N GLY A 405 -18.58 -6.30 1.89
CA GLY A 405 -18.72 -5.63 0.60
C GLY A 405 -20.12 -5.72 0.04
N GLN A 406 -20.83 -6.82 0.30
CA GLN A 406 -22.24 -6.94 -0.07
C GLN A 406 -23.13 -5.93 0.66
N VAL A 407 -22.85 -5.63 1.93
CA VAL A 407 -23.58 -4.57 2.67
C VAL A 407 -23.36 -3.20 2.03
N ILE A 408 -22.11 -2.91 1.61
CA ILE A 408 -21.78 -1.66 0.91
C ILE A 408 -22.56 -1.56 -0.42
N VAL A 409 -22.60 -2.65 -1.19
CA VAL A 409 -23.37 -2.69 -2.45
C VAL A 409 -24.85 -2.43 -2.20
N GLU A 410 -25.43 -3.05 -1.17
CA GLU A 410 -26.83 -2.85 -0.80
C GLU A 410 -27.10 -1.41 -0.32
N ALA A 411 -26.17 -0.80 0.42
CA ALA A 411 -26.25 0.60 0.81
C ALA A 411 -26.25 1.54 -0.41
N ILE A 412 -25.34 1.31 -1.38
CA ILE A 412 -25.31 2.09 -2.65
C ILE A 412 -26.64 1.92 -3.41
N GLN A 413 -27.24 0.74 -3.38
CA GLN A 413 -28.54 0.48 -4.01
C GLN A 413 -29.75 1.05 -3.24
N GLY A 414 -29.54 1.63 -2.07
CA GLY A 414 -30.62 2.20 -1.22
C GLY A 414 -31.48 1.14 -0.53
N LYS A 415 -30.97 -0.08 -0.32
CA LYS A 415 -31.64 -1.15 0.39
C LYS A 415 -31.58 -0.96 1.91
N ASP A 416 -32.23 -1.85 2.66
CA ASP A 416 -32.20 -1.86 4.12
C ASP A 416 -30.81 -2.26 4.64
N VAL A 417 -30.00 -1.23 4.95
CA VAL A 417 -28.62 -1.40 5.45
C VAL A 417 -28.60 -2.06 6.83
N GLU A 418 -29.61 -1.83 7.67
CA GLU A 418 -29.65 -2.40 9.01
C GLU A 418 -29.84 -3.91 8.96
N ALA A 419 -30.80 -4.38 8.16
CA ALA A 419 -31.02 -5.80 7.93
C ALA A 419 -29.79 -6.46 7.28
N ALA A 420 -29.18 -5.82 6.28
CA ALA A 420 -27.98 -6.32 5.63
C ALA A 420 -26.78 -6.43 6.60
N ALA A 421 -26.55 -5.41 7.44
CA ALA A 421 -25.47 -5.41 8.42
C ALA A 421 -25.67 -6.47 9.52
N LYS A 422 -26.88 -6.69 9.99
CA LYS A 422 -27.22 -7.79 10.94
C LYS A 422 -26.90 -9.15 10.34
N LYS A 423 -27.34 -9.41 9.11
CA LYS A 423 -27.04 -10.65 8.39
C LYS A 423 -25.53 -10.85 8.19
N ALA A 424 -24.81 -9.78 7.82
CA ALA A 424 -23.38 -9.83 7.66
C ALA A 424 -22.65 -10.12 8.98
N ALA A 425 -23.09 -9.54 10.09
CA ALA A 425 -22.55 -9.80 11.42
C ALA A 425 -22.71 -11.28 11.83
N GLU A 426 -23.88 -11.86 11.64
CA GLU A 426 -24.13 -13.29 11.90
C GLU A 426 -23.27 -14.22 11.04
N LEU A 427 -23.09 -13.88 9.76
CA LEU A 427 -22.22 -14.64 8.85
C LEU A 427 -20.75 -14.53 9.25
N MET A 428 -20.28 -13.34 9.62
CA MET A 428 -18.93 -13.13 10.10
C MET A 428 -18.66 -13.92 11.38
N ASP A 429 -19.58 -13.89 12.37
CA ASP A 429 -19.44 -14.63 13.62
C ASP A 429 -19.29 -16.13 13.38
N LYS A 430 -20.12 -16.72 12.51
CA LYS A 430 -20.02 -18.14 12.13
C LYS A 430 -18.68 -18.51 11.51
N LYS A 431 -18.04 -17.55 10.79
CA LYS A 431 -16.73 -17.76 10.14
C LYS A 431 -15.56 -17.52 11.09
N MET A 432 -15.77 -16.82 12.20
CA MET A 432 -14.76 -16.60 13.23
C MET A 432 -14.67 -17.75 14.24
N GLU A 433 -15.70 -18.59 14.33
CA GLU A 433 -15.75 -19.75 15.22
C GLU A 433 -14.99 -20.99 14.68
N ILE A 434 -14.44 -20.95 13.46
CA ILE A 434 -13.68 -22.01 12.80
C ILE A 434 -12.16 -21.64 12.77
#